data_fc89280310618cf61a2468b889e353ce
#
_entry.id   fc89280310618cf61a2468b889e353ce
#
_cell.length_a   1.000
_cell.length_b   1.000
_cell.length_c   1.000
_cell.angle_alpha   90.00
_cell.angle_beta   90.00
_cell.angle_gamma   90.00
#
_symmetry.space_group_name_H-M   'P 1'
#
loop_
_entity.id
_entity.type
_entity.pdbx_description
1 polymer ?
#
loop_
_entity_poly.entity_id
_entity_poly.type
_entity_poly.pdbx_seq_one_letter_code
_entity_poly.pdbx_strand_id
1 'polypeptide(L)'
;MFEKRPLTKDEDINWLGIRWQPTMRCNFNCFFCLQHQYKHHSDAIEKQILNDSLDKIDRAFASGKLKWWKIIGGEFTILPLSIRDRILEIAKKYDPYLYLTTNGSNLKNWLGPFTENDVHGELLISLHDTETDIFKTIEEGQKFASSHPNFYVRYAIVAKDNLDTVIKAHDILGELLIVQACREEYTNKITDEYKASPEYKWIVEHNWGNSYNNKYYSNLRTDDFECTMRGIVIDYNGRIRLCNRSKDEDFTIEEALNELPRSVTCSRQECTKCNGQIFKNIYTEINAFERLMNMKKRK
;
A
#
# COMPACT_ATOMS: atom_id res chain seq x y z
N MET A 1 -5.57 8.02 -23.27
CA MET A 1 -5.71 9.31 -22.52
C MET A 1 -6.96 9.14 -21.67
N PHE A 2 -6.81 8.89 -20.37
CA PHE A 2 -7.98 8.68 -19.49
C PHE A 2 -8.44 10.04 -19.01
N GLU A 3 -9.66 10.43 -19.35
CA GLU A 3 -10.29 11.63 -18.83
C GLU A 3 -10.43 11.52 -17.30
N LYS A 4 -9.90 12.50 -16.59
CA LYS A 4 -10.05 12.64 -15.15
C LYS A 4 -11.49 13.08 -14.87
N ARG A 5 -12.36 12.16 -14.50
CA ARG A 5 -13.68 12.50 -14.00
C ARG A 5 -13.54 13.10 -12.61
N PRO A 6 -14.00 14.31 -12.34
CA PRO A 6 -14.05 14.85 -10.99
C PRO A 6 -15.00 13.99 -10.14
N LEU A 7 -14.55 13.52 -8.98
CA LEU A 7 -15.43 12.85 -8.02
C LEU A 7 -16.50 13.85 -7.55
N THR A 8 -17.74 13.41 -7.52
CA THR A 8 -18.79 14.17 -6.85
C THR A 8 -18.63 14.06 -5.34
N LYS A 9 -19.08 15.06 -4.55
CA LYS A 9 -18.97 15.05 -3.09
C LYS A 9 -19.55 13.78 -2.44
N ASP A 10 -20.54 13.16 -3.03
CA ASP A 10 -21.21 11.97 -2.51
C ASP A 10 -20.44 10.67 -2.80
N GLU A 11 -19.73 10.59 -3.94
CA GLU A 11 -18.81 9.48 -4.26
C GLU A 11 -17.61 9.48 -3.32
N ASP A 12 -17.21 10.65 -2.85
CA ASP A 12 -16.08 10.87 -1.95
C ASP A 12 -16.30 10.27 -0.55
N ILE A 13 -17.53 10.26 -0.03
CA ILE A 13 -17.86 9.83 1.33
C ILE A 13 -17.80 8.29 1.47
N ASN A 14 -17.98 7.56 0.38
CA ASN A 14 -18.12 6.09 0.40
C ASN A 14 -16.81 5.31 0.45
N TRP A 15 -15.64 5.96 0.46
CA TRP A 15 -14.33 5.31 0.34
C TRP A 15 -13.41 5.52 1.55
N LEU A 16 -13.98 5.38 2.73
CA LEU A 16 -13.20 5.36 3.96
C LEU A 16 -12.55 3.98 4.17
N GLY A 17 -11.36 3.94 4.76
CA GLY A 17 -10.69 2.69 5.00
C GLY A 17 -9.62 2.72 6.07
N ILE A 18 -8.95 1.58 6.22
CA ILE A 18 -7.85 1.40 7.15
C ILE A 18 -6.57 1.10 6.39
N ARG A 19 -5.49 1.77 6.78
CA ARG A 19 -4.12 1.36 6.50
C ARG A 19 -3.53 0.77 7.78
N TRP A 20 -3.18 -0.50 7.74
CA TRP A 20 -2.56 -1.19 8.85
C TRP A 20 -1.11 -1.57 8.53
N GLN A 21 -0.22 -1.31 9.47
CA GLN A 21 1.16 -1.74 9.45
C GLN A 21 1.38 -2.77 10.56
N PRO A 22 1.13 -4.06 10.31
CA PRO A 22 1.17 -5.08 11.36
C PRO A 22 2.55 -5.28 11.97
N THR A 23 3.59 -5.14 11.18
CA THR A 23 4.97 -5.38 11.61
C THR A 23 5.94 -4.52 10.82
N MET A 24 7.11 -4.29 11.38
CA MET A 24 8.27 -3.73 10.68
C MET A 24 9.32 -4.81 10.38
N ARG A 25 9.10 -6.05 10.81
CA ARG A 25 9.98 -7.18 10.48
C ARG A 25 9.82 -7.56 9.02
N CYS A 26 10.91 -7.94 8.40
CA CYS A 26 10.95 -8.44 7.02
C CYS A 26 12.00 -9.57 6.94
N ASN A 27 11.78 -10.52 6.07
CA ASN A 27 12.75 -11.55 5.75
C ASN A 27 13.77 -11.11 4.68
N PHE A 28 13.63 -9.86 4.15
CA PHE A 28 14.58 -9.23 3.24
C PHE A 28 15.29 -8.06 3.92
N ASN A 29 16.49 -7.74 3.44
CA ASN A 29 17.34 -6.66 3.94
C ASN A 29 17.65 -5.63 2.87
N CYS A 30 16.64 -5.15 2.16
CA CYS A 30 16.78 -4.22 1.05
C CYS A 30 17.44 -2.90 1.49
N PHE A 31 18.52 -2.50 0.83
CA PHE A 31 19.32 -1.31 1.20
C PHE A 31 18.55 0.02 1.20
N PHE A 32 17.46 0.10 0.45
CA PHE A 32 16.60 1.30 0.36
C PHE A 32 15.40 1.27 1.34
N CYS A 33 15.32 0.25 2.20
CA CYS A 33 14.15 0.05 3.03
C CYS A 33 14.16 0.96 4.26
N LEU A 34 13.13 1.79 4.39
CA LEU A 34 12.95 2.68 5.54
C LEU A 34 12.71 1.95 6.86
N GLN A 35 12.47 0.64 6.81
CA GLN A 35 12.10 -0.13 8.00
C GLN A 35 13.28 -0.45 8.90
N HIS A 36 14.51 -0.43 8.38
CA HIS A 36 15.72 -0.63 9.18
C HIS A 36 15.89 0.38 10.34
N GLN A 37 15.21 1.51 10.24
CA GLN A 37 15.24 2.56 11.28
C GLN A 37 14.39 2.22 12.51
N TYR A 38 13.55 1.21 12.45
CA TYR A 38 12.58 0.93 13.49
C TYR A 38 13.05 -0.20 14.40
N LYS A 39 12.87 0.00 15.70
CA LYS A 39 13.13 -1.05 16.69
C LYS A 39 12.01 -2.10 16.63
N HIS A 40 12.41 -3.36 16.64
CA HIS A 40 11.47 -4.47 16.74
C HIS A 40 11.04 -4.70 18.19
N HIS A 41 9.80 -5.05 18.38
CA HIS A 41 9.29 -5.55 19.65
C HIS A 41 9.73 -7.01 19.88
N SER A 42 9.69 -7.46 21.13
CA SER A 42 9.78 -8.89 21.43
C SER A 42 8.54 -9.61 20.85
N ASP A 43 8.65 -10.90 20.58
CA ASP A 43 7.57 -11.69 19.96
C ASP A 43 6.26 -11.64 20.78
N ALA A 44 6.39 -11.64 22.11
CA ALA A 44 5.22 -11.57 22.99
C ALA A 44 4.49 -10.23 22.88
N ILE A 45 5.24 -9.12 22.89
CA ILE A 45 4.67 -7.77 22.75
C ILE A 45 4.09 -7.58 21.36
N GLU A 46 4.80 -8.01 20.30
CA GLU A 46 4.30 -7.92 18.93
C GLU A 46 2.99 -8.70 18.76
N LYS A 47 2.93 -9.92 19.30
CA LYS A 47 1.70 -10.73 19.27
C LYS A 47 0.50 -10.05 19.96
N GLN A 48 0.74 -9.40 21.10
CA GLN A 48 -0.30 -8.64 21.80
C GLN A 48 -0.77 -7.46 20.93
N ILE A 49 0.15 -6.64 20.41
CA ILE A 49 -0.16 -5.48 19.56
C ILE A 49 -0.94 -5.91 18.32
N LEU A 50 -0.57 -7.03 17.68
CA LEU A 50 -1.27 -7.56 16.51
C LEU A 50 -2.72 -7.93 16.83
N ASN A 51 -2.96 -8.63 17.95
CA ASN A 51 -4.30 -8.99 18.36
C ASN A 51 -5.14 -7.77 18.71
N ASP A 52 -4.60 -6.84 19.49
CA ASP A 52 -5.28 -5.59 19.87
C ASP A 52 -5.61 -4.74 18.63
N SER A 53 -4.71 -4.72 17.65
CA SER A 53 -4.94 -4.02 16.38
C SER A 53 -6.06 -4.67 15.57
N LEU A 54 -6.12 -6.00 15.50
CA LEU A 54 -7.18 -6.72 14.82
C LEU A 54 -8.54 -6.52 15.49
N ASP A 55 -8.59 -6.47 16.82
CA ASP A 55 -9.82 -6.12 17.55
C ASP A 55 -10.31 -4.70 17.24
N LYS A 56 -9.38 -3.75 17.14
CA LYS A 56 -9.68 -2.37 16.70
C LYS A 56 -10.20 -2.33 15.26
N ILE A 57 -9.61 -3.10 14.37
CA ILE A 57 -10.00 -3.20 12.95
C ILE A 57 -11.38 -3.83 12.81
N ASP A 58 -11.67 -4.92 13.53
CA ASP A 58 -12.99 -5.56 13.54
C ASP A 58 -14.08 -4.57 13.97
N ARG A 59 -13.86 -3.86 15.09
CA ARG A 59 -14.78 -2.79 15.54
C ARG A 59 -14.96 -1.67 14.54
N ALA A 60 -13.87 -1.28 13.89
CA ALA A 60 -13.91 -0.21 12.88
C ALA A 60 -14.77 -0.60 11.66
N PHE A 61 -14.63 -1.83 11.16
CA PHE A 61 -15.47 -2.34 10.07
C PHE A 61 -16.92 -2.57 10.50
N ALA A 62 -17.16 -2.94 11.76
CA ALA A 62 -18.51 -3.07 12.30
C ALA A 62 -19.33 -1.77 12.23
N SER A 63 -18.67 -0.60 12.15
CA SER A 63 -19.34 0.68 11.93
C SER A 63 -20.05 0.81 10.57
N GLY A 64 -19.73 -0.04 9.61
CA GLY A 64 -20.22 0.01 8.23
C GLY A 64 -19.67 1.17 7.38
N LYS A 65 -18.87 2.07 7.96
CA LYS A 65 -18.32 3.24 7.27
C LYS A 65 -17.14 2.91 6.35
N LEU A 66 -16.38 1.84 6.65
CA LEU A 66 -15.14 1.52 5.97
C LEU A 66 -15.37 0.53 4.84
N LYS A 67 -14.68 0.75 3.71
CA LYS A 67 -14.84 -0.05 2.48
C LYS A 67 -13.56 -0.72 2.00
N TRP A 68 -12.39 -0.29 2.49
CA TRP A 68 -11.12 -0.88 2.10
C TRP A 68 -10.17 -1.07 3.27
N TRP A 69 -9.27 -2.05 3.12
CA TRP A 69 -8.26 -2.39 4.10
C TRP A 69 -6.90 -2.58 3.43
N LYS A 70 -5.98 -1.68 3.69
CA LYS A 70 -4.60 -1.78 3.21
C LYS A 70 -3.70 -2.38 4.27
N ILE A 71 -3.03 -3.46 3.93
CA ILE A 71 -2.02 -4.10 4.76
C ILE A 71 -0.65 -3.88 4.12
N ILE A 72 0.22 -3.19 4.84
CA ILE A 72 1.55 -2.79 4.39
C ILE A 72 2.48 -2.71 5.60
N GLY A 73 3.79 -2.81 5.42
CA GLY A 73 4.74 -2.67 6.54
C GLY A 73 6.04 -3.35 6.19
N GLY A 74 6.55 -4.18 7.09
CA GLY A 74 7.54 -5.20 6.82
C GLY A 74 6.99 -6.24 5.83
N GLU A 75 7.30 -7.49 6.03
CA GLU A 75 6.64 -8.54 5.26
C GLU A 75 5.54 -9.18 6.10
N PHE A 76 4.31 -8.92 5.75
CA PHE A 76 3.17 -9.43 6.53
C PHE A 76 2.98 -10.96 6.38
N THR A 77 3.51 -11.56 5.31
CA THR A 77 3.40 -13.02 5.11
C THR A 77 4.35 -13.85 5.99
N ILE A 78 5.20 -13.19 6.80
CA ILE A 78 5.97 -13.88 7.84
C ILE A 78 5.24 -13.94 9.19
N LEU A 79 4.11 -13.26 9.32
CA LEU A 79 3.29 -13.27 10.53
C LEU A 79 2.73 -14.67 10.81
N PRO A 80 2.43 -14.98 12.08
CA PRO A 80 1.80 -16.25 12.44
C PRO A 80 0.51 -16.52 11.66
N LEU A 81 0.26 -17.78 11.31
CA LEU A 81 -0.96 -18.18 10.60
C LEU A 81 -2.24 -17.82 11.36
N SER A 82 -2.20 -17.79 12.69
CA SER A 82 -3.33 -17.32 13.51
C SER A 82 -3.71 -15.86 13.24
N ILE A 83 -2.75 -15.02 12.89
CA ILE A 83 -3.01 -13.61 12.50
C ILE A 83 -3.63 -13.57 11.10
N ARG A 84 -3.11 -14.38 10.15
CA ARG A 84 -3.72 -14.55 8.83
C ARG A 84 -5.18 -14.96 8.93
N ASP A 85 -5.47 -15.98 9.76
CA ASP A 85 -6.81 -16.53 9.90
C ASP A 85 -7.78 -15.47 10.45
N ARG A 86 -7.35 -14.66 11.42
CA ARG A 86 -8.14 -13.51 11.91
C ARG A 86 -8.35 -12.42 10.86
N ILE A 87 -7.34 -12.12 10.03
CA ILE A 87 -7.50 -11.19 8.91
C ILE A 87 -8.57 -11.73 7.94
N LEU A 88 -8.50 -13.02 7.64
CA LEU A 88 -9.45 -13.69 6.76
C LEU A 88 -10.87 -13.66 7.33
N GLU A 89 -11.05 -13.92 8.63
CA GLU A 89 -12.35 -13.83 9.30
C GLU A 89 -12.97 -12.43 9.17
N ILE A 90 -12.19 -11.38 9.44
CA ILE A 90 -12.64 -9.99 9.30
C ILE A 90 -12.98 -9.68 7.84
N ALA A 91 -12.13 -10.11 6.90
CA ALA A 91 -12.35 -9.89 5.48
C ALA A 91 -13.63 -10.59 4.98
N LYS A 92 -13.91 -11.81 5.43
CA LYS A 92 -15.15 -12.52 5.11
C LYS A 92 -16.39 -11.86 5.70
N LYS A 93 -16.27 -11.37 6.93
CA LYS A 93 -17.39 -10.78 7.69
C LYS A 93 -17.87 -9.46 7.10
N TYR A 94 -16.95 -8.64 6.62
CA TYR A 94 -17.25 -7.26 6.21
C TYR A 94 -17.03 -6.98 4.72
N ASP A 95 -16.47 -7.92 3.99
CA ASP A 95 -16.17 -7.86 2.55
C ASP A 95 -15.44 -6.55 2.12
N PRO A 96 -14.38 -6.10 2.84
CA PRO A 96 -13.64 -4.93 2.41
C PRO A 96 -12.83 -5.25 1.15
N TYR A 97 -12.59 -4.23 0.34
CA TYR A 97 -11.55 -4.35 -0.70
C TYR A 97 -10.17 -4.40 -0.05
N LEU A 98 -9.48 -5.52 -0.20
CA LEU A 98 -8.15 -5.70 0.37
C LEU A 98 -7.06 -5.09 -0.51
N TYR A 99 -6.10 -4.46 0.12
CA TYR A 99 -4.92 -3.90 -0.49
C TYR A 99 -3.69 -4.49 0.19
N LEU A 100 -3.05 -5.46 -0.44
CA LEU A 100 -1.95 -6.21 0.14
C LEU A 100 -0.64 -5.84 -0.56
N THR A 101 0.41 -5.55 0.23
CA THR A 101 1.75 -5.31 -0.32
C THR A 101 2.71 -6.33 0.29
N THR A 102 3.38 -7.12 -0.54
CA THR A 102 4.28 -8.21 -0.15
C THR A 102 5.54 -8.23 -1.01
N ASN A 103 6.61 -8.81 -0.51
CA ASN A 103 7.81 -9.11 -1.30
C ASN A 103 7.69 -10.44 -2.11
N GLY A 104 6.56 -11.11 -2.02
CA GLY A 104 6.27 -12.31 -2.80
C GLY A 104 6.88 -13.62 -2.27
N SER A 105 7.65 -13.58 -1.19
CA SER A 105 8.40 -14.77 -0.72
C SER A 105 7.54 -15.90 -0.19
N ASN A 106 6.28 -15.67 0.16
CA ASN A 106 5.39 -16.67 0.77
C ASN A 106 3.94 -16.60 0.27
N LEU A 107 3.74 -16.31 -1.01
CA LEU A 107 2.41 -16.10 -1.59
C LEU A 107 1.48 -17.31 -1.38
N LYS A 108 1.91 -18.48 -1.80
CA LYS A 108 1.07 -19.68 -1.81
C LYS A 108 0.57 -20.07 -0.42
N ASN A 109 1.46 -20.13 0.55
CA ASN A 109 1.12 -20.62 1.89
C ASN A 109 0.27 -19.63 2.67
N TRP A 110 0.46 -18.33 2.42
CA TRP A 110 -0.20 -17.31 3.21
C TRP A 110 -1.49 -16.80 2.57
N LEU A 111 -1.52 -16.61 1.26
CA LEU A 111 -2.67 -16.04 0.55
C LEU A 111 -3.63 -17.06 -0.07
N GLY A 112 -3.25 -18.34 -0.19
CA GLY A 112 -4.13 -19.37 -0.71
C GLY A 112 -5.54 -19.37 -0.09
N PRO A 113 -5.69 -19.35 1.24
CA PRO A 113 -7.00 -19.34 1.90
C PRO A 113 -7.89 -18.11 1.57
N PHE A 114 -7.33 -16.98 1.16
CA PHE A 114 -8.12 -15.80 0.81
C PHE A 114 -8.96 -16.02 -0.44
N THR A 115 -8.45 -16.76 -1.38
CA THR A 115 -9.15 -17.04 -2.63
C THR A 115 -10.17 -18.16 -2.50
N GLU A 116 -9.89 -19.16 -1.67
CA GLU A 116 -10.85 -20.21 -1.33
C GLU A 116 -12.12 -19.66 -0.65
N ASN A 117 -12.05 -18.44 -0.13
CA ASN A 117 -13.11 -17.79 0.63
C ASN A 117 -13.69 -16.55 -0.06
N ASP A 118 -13.55 -16.42 -1.38
CA ASP A 118 -14.07 -15.31 -2.19
C ASP A 118 -13.60 -13.91 -1.78
N VAL A 119 -12.56 -13.81 -0.98
CA VAL A 119 -11.98 -12.52 -0.61
C VAL A 119 -11.34 -11.88 -1.84
N HIS A 120 -11.55 -10.59 -2.02
CA HIS A 120 -11.12 -9.88 -3.21
C HIS A 120 -10.24 -8.66 -2.89
N GLY A 121 -9.42 -8.26 -3.86
CA GLY A 121 -8.56 -7.09 -3.67
C GLY A 121 -7.47 -6.93 -4.70
N GLU A 122 -6.48 -6.11 -4.34
CA GLU A 122 -5.24 -5.93 -5.09
C GLU A 122 -4.08 -6.50 -4.29
N LEU A 123 -3.20 -7.20 -4.99
CA LEU A 123 -1.93 -7.68 -4.48
C LEU A 123 -0.80 -6.95 -5.22
N LEU A 124 -0.05 -6.15 -4.50
CA LEU A 124 1.16 -5.51 -5.00
C LEU A 124 2.37 -6.33 -4.56
N ILE A 125 3.05 -6.95 -5.51
CA ILE A 125 4.28 -7.70 -5.28
C ILE A 125 5.47 -6.76 -5.50
N SER A 126 6.26 -6.54 -4.45
CA SER A 126 7.49 -5.75 -4.54
C SER A 126 8.64 -6.64 -5.01
N LEU A 127 9.23 -6.30 -6.16
CA LEU A 127 10.36 -7.01 -6.74
C LEU A 127 11.65 -6.45 -6.17
N HIS A 128 12.50 -7.34 -5.64
CA HIS A 128 13.74 -6.99 -4.95
C HIS A 128 14.90 -7.78 -5.55
N ASP A 129 15.55 -7.24 -6.55
CA ASP A 129 16.61 -7.87 -7.34
C ASP A 129 17.89 -8.15 -6.54
N THR A 130 18.09 -7.46 -5.41
CA THR A 130 19.19 -7.76 -4.48
C THR A 130 18.92 -8.91 -3.53
N GLU A 131 17.67 -9.34 -3.40
CA GLU A 131 17.24 -10.34 -2.43
C GLU A 131 16.76 -11.65 -3.11
N THR A 132 16.26 -11.57 -4.33
CA THR A 132 15.66 -12.70 -5.04
C THR A 132 15.86 -12.62 -6.55
N ASP A 133 15.68 -13.75 -7.22
CA ASP A 133 15.43 -13.77 -8.66
C ASP A 133 14.04 -13.19 -8.94
N ILE A 134 14.01 -11.96 -9.43
CA ILE A 134 12.75 -11.26 -9.69
C ILE A 134 11.94 -11.91 -10.81
N PHE A 135 12.56 -12.56 -11.78
CA PHE A 135 11.84 -13.19 -12.89
C PHE A 135 11.10 -14.43 -12.40
N LYS A 136 11.69 -15.17 -11.48
CA LYS A 136 11.00 -16.26 -10.77
C LYS A 136 9.85 -15.71 -9.93
N THR A 137 10.04 -14.59 -9.23
CA THR A 137 8.97 -13.93 -8.44
C THR A 137 7.83 -13.47 -9.36
N ILE A 138 8.13 -12.94 -10.54
CA ILE A 138 7.14 -12.58 -11.55
C ILE A 138 6.34 -13.81 -12.00
N GLU A 139 7.02 -14.91 -12.34
CA GLU A 139 6.39 -16.16 -12.76
C GLU A 139 5.44 -16.72 -11.67
N GLU A 140 5.90 -16.75 -10.42
CA GLU A 140 5.08 -17.17 -9.28
C GLU A 140 3.87 -16.28 -9.06
N GLY A 141 4.04 -14.96 -9.19
CA GLY A 141 2.96 -14.00 -9.11
C GLY A 141 1.95 -14.13 -10.24
N GLN A 142 2.39 -14.42 -11.47
CA GLN A 142 1.51 -14.69 -12.62
C GLN A 142 0.74 -16.01 -12.43
N LYS A 143 1.38 -17.05 -11.92
CA LYS A 143 0.71 -18.31 -11.54
C LYS A 143 -0.34 -18.07 -10.46
N PHE A 144 0.01 -17.26 -9.45
CA PHE A 144 -0.93 -16.87 -8.42
C PHE A 144 -2.12 -16.12 -9.04
N ALA A 145 -1.90 -15.10 -9.86
CA ALA A 145 -2.95 -14.33 -10.52
C ALA A 145 -3.90 -15.21 -11.34
N SER A 146 -3.36 -16.21 -12.05
CA SER A 146 -4.14 -17.13 -12.88
C SER A 146 -5.03 -18.06 -12.05
N SER A 147 -4.58 -18.48 -10.88
CA SER A 147 -5.34 -19.33 -9.97
C SER A 147 -6.25 -18.56 -9.01
N HIS A 148 -6.13 -17.22 -8.97
CA HIS A 148 -6.79 -16.35 -7.99
C HIS A 148 -7.46 -15.14 -8.66
N PRO A 149 -8.54 -15.35 -9.43
CA PRO A 149 -9.15 -14.31 -10.26
C PRO A 149 -9.79 -13.16 -9.45
N ASN A 150 -9.95 -13.34 -8.14
CA ASN A 150 -10.47 -12.30 -7.23
C ASN A 150 -9.41 -11.28 -6.83
N PHE A 151 -8.13 -11.53 -7.14
CA PHE A 151 -7.05 -10.59 -6.88
C PHE A 151 -6.51 -9.98 -8.17
N TYR A 152 -6.43 -8.67 -8.20
CA TYR A 152 -5.69 -7.94 -9.22
C TYR A 152 -4.22 -7.84 -8.81
N VAL A 153 -3.36 -8.57 -9.50
CA VAL A 153 -1.93 -8.64 -9.16
C VAL A 153 -1.15 -7.60 -9.94
N ARG A 154 -0.38 -6.80 -9.23
CA ARG A 154 0.56 -5.81 -9.77
C ARG A 154 1.94 -5.98 -9.17
N TYR A 155 2.92 -5.37 -9.79
CA TYR A 155 4.31 -5.46 -9.37
C TYR A 155 4.90 -4.08 -9.17
N ALA A 156 5.85 -3.95 -8.24
CA ALA A 156 6.61 -2.72 -8.05
C ALA A 156 8.10 -3.05 -7.98
N ILE A 157 8.93 -2.25 -8.63
CA ILE A 157 10.39 -2.35 -8.56
C ILE A 157 10.99 -0.99 -8.25
N VAL A 158 12.03 -0.95 -7.41
CA VAL A 158 12.83 0.25 -7.21
C VAL A 158 13.95 0.23 -8.23
N ALA A 159 14.03 1.27 -9.07
CA ALA A 159 15.06 1.39 -10.07
C ALA A 159 16.29 2.07 -9.44
N LYS A 160 17.36 1.28 -9.22
CA LYS A 160 18.66 1.78 -8.78
C LYS A 160 19.75 0.76 -9.12
N ASP A 161 20.70 1.15 -9.96
CA ASP A 161 21.82 0.32 -10.44
C ASP A 161 21.35 -0.99 -11.12
N ASN A 162 20.14 -0.98 -11.71
CA ASN A 162 19.46 -2.17 -12.24
C ASN A 162 18.60 -1.92 -13.48
N LEU A 163 18.95 -0.91 -14.28
CA LEU A 163 18.13 -0.46 -15.43
C LEU A 163 17.75 -1.59 -16.40
N ASP A 164 18.70 -2.45 -16.77
CA ASP A 164 18.43 -3.59 -17.66
C ASP A 164 17.39 -4.55 -17.09
N THR A 165 17.43 -4.76 -15.79
CA THR A 165 16.47 -5.59 -15.07
C THR A 165 15.07 -4.94 -15.07
N VAL A 166 15.03 -3.63 -14.87
CA VAL A 166 13.77 -2.84 -14.94
C VAL A 166 13.15 -2.91 -16.31
N ILE A 167 13.96 -2.72 -17.38
CA ILE A 167 13.49 -2.79 -18.77
C ILE A 167 12.93 -4.19 -19.08
N LYS A 168 13.65 -5.26 -18.75
CA LYS A 168 13.17 -6.63 -18.97
C LYS A 168 11.89 -6.93 -18.19
N ALA A 169 11.79 -6.49 -16.93
CA ALA A 169 10.57 -6.65 -16.15
C ALA A 169 9.40 -5.87 -16.76
N HIS A 170 9.65 -4.68 -17.30
CA HIS A 170 8.66 -3.89 -18.01
C HIS A 170 8.17 -4.57 -19.28
N ASP A 171 9.09 -5.15 -20.08
CA ASP A 171 8.73 -5.86 -21.30
C ASP A 171 7.80 -7.08 -21.02
N ILE A 172 7.99 -7.73 -19.87
CA ILE A 172 7.14 -8.87 -19.44
C ILE A 172 5.79 -8.41 -18.88
N LEU A 173 5.79 -7.37 -18.06
CA LEU A 173 4.64 -6.99 -17.21
C LEU A 173 3.83 -5.82 -17.77
N GLY A 174 4.42 -4.99 -18.62
CA GLY A 174 3.77 -3.80 -19.17
C GLY A 174 3.17 -2.90 -18.08
N GLU A 175 1.90 -2.58 -18.20
CA GLU A 175 1.16 -1.70 -17.27
C GLU A 175 0.98 -2.30 -15.85
N LEU A 176 1.23 -3.58 -15.66
CA LEU A 176 1.17 -4.20 -14.34
C LEU A 176 2.38 -3.85 -13.47
N LEU A 177 3.46 -3.35 -14.08
CA LEU A 177 4.65 -2.93 -13.36
C LEU A 177 4.54 -1.46 -12.92
N ILE A 178 4.95 -1.17 -11.70
CA ILE A 178 5.17 0.17 -11.16
C ILE A 178 6.66 0.33 -10.94
N VAL A 179 7.29 1.25 -11.68
CA VAL A 179 8.70 1.57 -11.45
C VAL A 179 8.82 2.75 -10.51
N GLN A 180 9.51 2.55 -9.40
CA GLN A 180 9.71 3.55 -8.37
C GLN A 180 11.12 4.09 -8.39
N ALA A 181 11.25 5.41 -8.29
CA ALA A 181 12.54 6.04 -8.10
C ALA A 181 13.13 5.68 -6.73
N CYS A 182 14.43 5.41 -6.68
CA CYS A 182 15.12 5.20 -5.43
C CYS A 182 15.13 6.50 -4.61
N ARG A 183 14.91 6.37 -3.31
CA ARG A 183 14.87 7.48 -2.36
C ARG A 183 15.89 7.25 -1.28
N GLU A 184 16.45 8.34 -0.80
CA GLU A 184 17.33 8.29 0.35
C GLU A 184 16.58 7.77 1.58
N GLU A 185 17.18 6.82 2.28
CA GLU A 185 16.58 6.08 3.39
C GLU A 185 16.04 7.01 4.50
N TYR A 186 16.83 7.99 4.92
CA TYR A 186 16.49 8.84 6.07
C TYR A 186 15.57 10.01 5.73
N THR A 187 15.74 10.62 4.58
CA THR A 187 14.97 11.82 4.19
C THR A 187 13.76 11.49 3.34
N ASN A 188 13.74 10.32 2.72
CA ASN A 188 12.76 9.91 1.72
C ASN A 188 12.72 10.86 0.51
N LYS A 189 13.83 11.53 0.22
CA LYS A 189 14.00 12.44 -0.91
C LYS A 189 14.70 11.72 -2.06
N ILE A 190 14.44 12.18 -3.28
CA ILE A 190 15.20 11.81 -4.45
C ILE A 190 16.37 12.77 -4.52
N THR A 191 17.59 12.22 -4.43
CA THR A 191 18.82 13.02 -4.50
C THR A 191 19.07 13.55 -5.90
N ASP A 192 19.83 14.64 -6.02
CA ASP A 192 20.19 15.18 -7.33
C ASP A 192 21.15 14.25 -8.09
N GLU A 193 21.99 13.50 -7.37
CA GLU A 193 22.81 12.44 -7.93
C GLU A 193 21.93 11.36 -8.62
N TYR A 194 20.90 10.87 -7.92
CA TYR A 194 19.98 9.89 -8.49
C TYR A 194 19.20 10.46 -9.68
N LYS A 195 18.82 11.75 -9.67
CA LYS A 195 18.14 12.40 -10.80
C LYS A 195 19.00 12.45 -12.07
N ALA A 196 20.33 12.39 -11.92
CA ALA A 196 21.25 12.31 -13.04
C ALA A 196 21.44 10.89 -13.61
N SER A 197 20.96 9.86 -12.89
CA SER A 197 21.12 8.45 -13.25
C SER A 197 20.35 8.06 -14.51
N PRO A 198 20.78 7.00 -15.22
CA PRO A 198 20.05 6.44 -16.33
C PRO A 198 18.64 5.97 -15.96
N GLU A 199 18.49 5.35 -14.77
CA GLU A 199 17.23 4.85 -14.25
C GLU A 199 16.20 5.96 -14.09
N TYR A 200 16.62 7.09 -13.53
CA TYR A 200 15.71 8.21 -13.34
C TYR A 200 15.29 8.83 -14.67
N LYS A 201 16.20 8.97 -15.61
CA LYS A 201 15.90 9.44 -16.97
C LYS A 201 14.91 8.51 -17.64
N TRP A 202 15.14 7.21 -17.58
CA TRP A 202 14.21 6.20 -18.11
C TRP A 202 12.82 6.29 -17.50
N ILE A 203 12.72 6.45 -16.15
CA ILE A 203 11.45 6.65 -15.44
C ILE A 203 10.71 7.88 -15.99
N VAL A 204 11.41 8.99 -16.22
CA VAL A 204 10.80 10.23 -16.71
C VAL A 204 10.33 10.08 -18.15
N GLU A 205 11.16 9.49 -19.02
CA GLU A 205 10.85 9.28 -20.44
C GLU A 205 9.65 8.37 -20.66
N HIS A 206 9.52 7.32 -19.86
CA HIS A 206 8.40 6.37 -19.93
C HIS A 206 7.18 6.79 -19.12
N ASN A 207 7.15 8.02 -18.62
CA ASN A 207 6.02 8.62 -17.90
C ASN A 207 5.55 7.82 -16.66
N TRP A 208 6.45 7.00 -16.09
CA TRP A 208 6.22 6.25 -14.86
C TRP A 208 6.12 7.17 -13.63
N GLY A 209 6.21 8.47 -13.89
CA GLY A 209 6.23 9.50 -12.87
C GLY A 209 4.91 9.82 -12.20
N ASN A 210 3.81 9.15 -12.53
CA ASN A 210 2.50 9.76 -12.30
C ASN A 210 1.98 9.73 -10.87
N SER A 211 2.38 8.82 -10.02
CA SER A 211 1.86 8.81 -8.66
C SER A 211 2.92 8.66 -7.58
N TYR A 212 4.02 7.98 -7.89
CA TYR A 212 5.06 7.67 -6.91
C TYR A 212 6.36 8.45 -7.15
N ASN A 213 6.61 8.91 -8.39
CA ASN A 213 7.90 9.39 -8.86
C ASN A 213 7.90 10.87 -9.24
N ASN A 214 7.49 11.82 -8.46
CA ASN A 214 8.00 13.14 -8.57
C ASN A 214 7.20 14.35 -9.06
N LYS A 215 6.29 14.28 -9.99
CA LYS A 215 5.54 15.51 -10.25
C LYS A 215 4.65 15.92 -9.07
N TYR A 216 4.34 14.91 -8.24
CA TYR A 216 3.49 15.13 -7.07
C TYR A 216 4.25 15.46 -5.78
N TYR A 217 5.50 14.98 -5.64
CA TYR A 217 6.21 15.10 -4.37
C TYR A 217 7.21 16.25 -4.30
N SER A 218 7.72 16.69 -5.45
CA SER A 218 8.72 17.78 -5.50
C SER A 218 8.11 19.17 -5.51
N ASN A 219 6.82 19.32 -5.86
CA ASN A 219 6.17 20.61 -6.05
C ASN A 219 4.95 20.83 -5.15
N LEU A 220 4.61 19.90 -4.28
CA LEU A 220 3.56 20.13 -3.30
C LEU A 220 4.10 20.96 -2.15
N ARG A 221 3.96 22.28 -2.30
CA ARG A 221 3.89 23.16 -1.15
C ARG A 221 2.63 22.80 -0.39
N THR A 222 2.78 22.53 0.89
CA THR A 222 1.66 22.27 1.80
C THR A 222 1.19 23.53 2.51
N ASP A 223 1.86 24.64 2.27
CA ASP A 223 1.43 25.93 2.75
C ASP A 223 0.09 26.24 2.07
N ASP A 224 -0.95 26.31 2.86
CA ASP A 224 -2.34 26.54 2.44
C ASP A 224 -3.03 25.36 1.70
N PHE A 225 -2.55 24.15 1.83
CA PHE A 225 -3.17 22.99 1.21
C PHE A 225 -4.21 22.35 2.13
N GLU A 226 -5.46 22.34 1.68
CA GLU A 226 -6.52 21.58 2.35
C GLU A 226 -6.35 20.07 2.07
N CYS A 227 -6.10 19.30 3.12
CA CYS A 227 -5.97 17.85 3.07
C CYS A 227 -7.23 17.19 3.63
N THR A 228 -7.94 16.43 2.82
CA THR A 228 -9.06 15.63 3.29
C THR A 228 -8.57 14.24 3.71
N MET A 229 -8.63 13.94 5.00
CA MET A 229 -8.28 12.64 5.55
C MET A 229 -9.48 11.71 5.42
N ARG A 230 -9.27 10.50 4.87
CA ARG A 230 -10.32 9.53 4.55
C ARG A 230 -10.01 8.14 5.09
N GLY A 231 -9.06 8.02 5.97
CA GLY A 231 -8.67 6.73 6.50
C GLY A 231 -7.95 6.79 7.80
N ILE A 232 -8.07 5.68 8.50
CA ILE A 232 -7.40 5.39 9.75
C ILE A 232 -6.07 4.72 9.43
N VAL A 233 -5.02 5.13 10.13
CA VAL A 233 -3.72 4.46 10.14
C VAL A 233 -3.53 3.79 11.47
N ILE A 234 -3.31 2.49 11.45
CA ILE A 234 -2.87 1.74 12.63
C ILE A 234 -1.42 1.35 12.37
N ASP A 235 -0.51 1.91 13.16
CA ASP A 235 0.92 1.64 13.01
C ASP A 235 1.33 0.34 13.73
N TYR A 236 2.58 -0.07 13.56
CA TYR A 236 3.13 -1.30 14.15
C TYR A 236 3.22 -1.28 15.69
N ASN A 237 2.97 -0.15 16.34
CA ASN A 237 2.79 -0.03 17.79
C ASN A 237 1.31 -0.11 18.20
N GLY A 238 0.40 -0.32 17.26
CA GLY A 238 -1.04 -0.34 17.51
C GLY A 238 -1.66 1.04 17.72
N ARG A 239 -0.94 2.13 17.47
CA ARG A 239 -1.42 3.51 17.60
C ARG A 239 -2.32 3.87 16.43
N ILE A 240 -3.36 4.60 16.72
CA ILE A 240 -4.35 5.05 15.73
C ILE A 240 -4.11 6.50 15.39
N ARG A 241 -4.01 6.79 14.09
CA ARG A 241 -3.79 8.14 13.55
C ARG A 241 -4.66 8.37 12.32
N LEU A 242 -4.97 9.62 12.05
CA LEU A 242 -5.60 10.02 10.78
C LEU A 242 -4.57 10.42 9.73
N CYS A 243 -3.36 10.72 10.15
CA CYS A 243 -2.25 11.06 9.27
C CYS A 243 -0.96 10.33 9.67
N ASN A 244 -0.22 9.77 8.71
CA ASN A 244 1.09 9.14 8.97
C ASN A 244 2.13 10.07 9.61
N ARG A 245 1.94 11.39 9.50
CA ARG A 245 2.87 12.40 9.99
C ARG A 245 2.47 13.06 11.30
N SER A 246 1.25 12.83 11.73
CA SER A 246 0.80 13.23 13.04
C SER A 246 1.39 12.28 14.07
N LYS A 247 2.58 12.63 14.62
CA LYS A 247 3.27 11.78 15.58
C LYS A 247 2.62 11.81 16.96
N ASP A 248 1.88 12.87 17.23
CA ASP A 248 1.36 13.20 18.56
C ASP A 248 -0.13 12.84 18.72
N GLU A 249 -0.78 12.41 17.64
CA GLU A 249 -2.16 11.92 17.67
C GLU A 249 -2.18 10.43 18.00
N ASP A 250 -3.02 10.06 18.97
CA ASP A 250 -3.35 8.67 19.31
C ASP A 250 -4.84 8.62 19.65
N PHE A 251 -5.64 8.21 18.68
CA PHE A 251 -7.09 8.14 18.78
C PHE A 251 -7.54 6.78 19.27
N THR A 252 -8.72 6.73 19.90
CA THR A 252 -9.52 5.51 19.91
C THR A 252 -10.14 5.28 18.52
N ILE A 253 -10.61 4.07 18.25
CA ILE A 253 -11.29 3.77 16.97
C ILE A 253 -12.55 4.62 16.80
N GLU A 254 -13.30 4.80 17.85
CA GLU A 254 -14.55 5.56 17.88
C GLU A 254 -14.30 7.05 17.57
N GLU A 255 -13.29 7.63 18.21
CA GLU A 255 -12.87 9.01 17.93
C GLU A 255 -12.43 9.17 16.47
N ALA A 256 -11.56 8.27 15.98
CA ALA A 256 -11.09 8.30 14.60
C ALA A 256 -12.24 8.19 13.59
N LEU A 257 -13.22 7.33 13.83
CA LEU A 257 -14.39 7.17 12.97
C LEU A 257 -15.34 8.37 12.98
N ASN A 258 -15.41 9.09 14.12
CA ASN A 258 -16.21 10.29 14.22
C ASN A 258 -15.56 11.50 13.54
N GLU A 259 -14.22 11.52 13.51
CA GLU A 259 -13.47 12.58 12.84
C GLU A 259 -13.42 12.44 11.31
N LEU A 260 -13.74 11.26 10.75
CA LEU A 260 -13.66 11.02 9.31
C LEU A 260 -14.98 11.29 8.57
N PRO A 261 -14.92 11.88 7.36
CA PRO A 261 -13.77 12.51 6.71
C PRO A 261 -13.42 13.85 7.34
N ARG A 262 -12.13 14.12 7.56
CA ARG A 262 -11.64 15.35 8.17
C ARG A 262 -10.82 16.15 7.17
N SER A 263 -11.20 17.40 6.94
CA SER A 263 -10.39 18.37 6.19
C SER A 263 -9.53 19.19 7.16
N VAL A 264 -8.26 19.27 6.87
CA VAL A 264 -7.30 20.06 7.67
C VAL A 264 -6.39 20.86 6.76
N THR A 265 -6.07 22.09 7.17
CA THR A 265 -5.00 22.85 6.55
C THR A 265 -3.66 22.32 7.05
N CYS A 266 -2.87 21.76 6.15
CA CYS A 266 -1.58 21.17 6.50
C CYS A 266 -0.50 22.26 6.45
N SER A 267 0.13 22.55 7.59
CA SER A 267 1.20 23.56 7.72
C SER A 267 2.59 23.05 7.32
N ARG A 268 2.72 21.86 6.75
CA ARG A 268 4.02 21.25 6.43
C ARG A 268 4.44 21.59 5.01
N GLN A 269 5.62 22.15 4.86
CA GLN A 269 6.20 22.57 3.57
C GLN A 269 6.47 21.41 2.59
N GLU A 270 6.60 20.18 3.07
CA GLU A 270 6.78 18.98 2.24
C GLU A 270 5.96 17.81 2.78
N CYS A 271 4.95 17.38 2.08
CA CYS A 271 4.20 16.19 2.42
C CYS A 271 4.58 15.02 1.50
N THR A 272 5.61 14.27 1.88
CA THR A 272 6.11 13.11 1.11
C THR A 272 5.40 11.80 1.46
N LYS A 273 4.57 11.76 2.50
CA LYS A 273 3.92 10.52 3.00
C LYS A 273 2.47 10.76 3.46
N CYS A 274 1.74 11.64 2.81
CA CYS A 274 0.38 11.95 3.24
C CYS A 274 -0.61 10.85 2.88
N ASN A 275 -1.44 10.47 3.84
CA ASN A 275 -2.60 9.62 3.57
C ASN A 275 -3.58 10.28 2.59
N GLY A 276 -3.75 11.60 2.62
CA GLY A 276 -4.54 12.33 1.63
C GLY A 276 -4.07 12.12 0.20
N GLN A 277 -2.76 11.90 -0.03
CA GLN A 277 -2.23 11.55 -1.35
C GLN A 277 -2.43 10.09 -1.72
N ILE A 278 -2.43 9.18 -0.73
CA ILE A 278 -2.85 7.80 -0.95
C ILE A 278 -4.26 7.81 -1.56
N PHE A 279 -5.11 8.73 -1.17
CA PHE A 279 -6.47 8.88 -1.68
C PHE A 279 -6.57 9.54 -3.07
N LYS A 280 -5.63 10.39 -3.47
CA LYS A 280 -5.54 10.81 -4.88
C LYS A 280 -5.10 9.66 -5.79
N ASN A 281 -4.32 8.73 -5.27
CA ASN A 281 -3.94 7.51 -5.98
C ASN A 281 -5.08 6.49 -6.05
N ILE A 282 -6.08 6.58 -5.17
CA ILE A 282 -7.33 5.82 -5.27
C ILE A 282 -8.01 6.04 -6.63
N TYR A 283 -7.77 7.14 -7.34
CA TYR A 283 -8.24 7.25 -8.73
C TYR A 283 -7.69 6.16 -9.66
N THR A 284 -6.44 5.82 -9.51
CA THR A 284 -5.86 4.66 -10.21
C THR A 284 -6.43 3.35 -9.63
N GLU A 285 -6.73 3.35 -8.37
CA GLU A 285 -7.22 2.22 -7.58
C GLU A 285 -8.73 2.01 -7.77
N ILE A 286 -9.53 3.07 -7.85
CA ILE A 286 -10.97 3.02 -8.25
C ILE A 286 -11.08 2.48 -9.66
N ASN A 287 -10.23 2.91 -10.59
CA ASN A 287 -10.21 2.33 -11.93
C ASN A 287 -9.86 0.84 -11.92
N ALA A 288 -8.99 0.39 -10.99
CA ALA A 288 -8.71 -1.03 -10.80
C ALA A 288 -9.92 -1.77 -10.21
N PHE A 289 -10.60 -1.18 -9.23
CA PHE A 289 -11.83 -1.73 -8.65
C PHE A 289 -12.97 -1.77 -9.67
N GLU A 290 -13.18 -0.72 -10.44
CA GLU A 290 -14.18 -0.70 -11.54
C GLU A 290 -13.84 -1.73 -12.62
N ARG A 291 -12.56 -1.94 -12.94
CA ARG A 291 -12.11 -3.01 -13.83
C ARG A 291 -12.44 -4.39 -13.25
N LEU A 292 -12.19 -4.62 -11.96
CA LEU A 292 -12.53 -5.86 -11.25
C LEU A 292 -14.04 -6.10 -11.22
N MET A 293 -14.83 -5.08 -10.90
CA MET A 293 -16.30 -5.16 -10.90
C MET A 293 -16.86 -5.38 -12.30
N ASN A 294 -16.24 -4.79 -13.32
CA ASN A 294 -16.62 -5.02 -14.72
C ASN A 294 -16.20 -6.41 -15.22
N MET A 295 -15.11 -6.98 -14.69
CA MET A 295 -14.73 -8.37 -14.95
C MET A 295 -15.71 -9.37 -14.30
N LYS A 296 -16.18 -9.10 -13.07
CA LYS A 296 -17.23 -9.91 -12.40
C LYS A 296 -18.58 -9.86 -13.13
N LYS A 297 -18.91 -8.75 -13.80
CA LYS A 297 -20.16 -8.63 -14.59
C LYS A 297 -20.10 -9.32 -15.96
N ARG A 298 -18.93 -9.74 -16.42
CA ARG A 298 -18.73 -10.43 -17.71
C ARG A 298 -18.65 -11.96 -17.57
N LYS A 299 -18.74 -12.48 -16.36
CA LYS A 299 -18.96 -13.90 -16.06
C LYS A 299 -20.42 -14.12 -15.65
#